data_3882902ed3142b855c7bdb54322311b9
#
_entry.id   3882902ed3142b855c7bdb54322311b9
#
_cell.length_a   1.000
_cell.length_b   1.000
_cell.length_c   1.000
_cell.angle_alpha   90.00
_cell.angle_beta   90.00
_cell.angle_gamma   90.00
#
_symmetry.space_group_name_H-M   'P 1'
#
loop_
_entity.id
_entity.type
_entity.pdbx_description
1 polymer ?
#
loop_
_entity_poly.entity_id
_entity_poly.type
_entity_poly.pdbx_seq_one_letter_code
_entity_poly.pdbx_strand_id
1 'polypeptide(L)'
;MSLTLDLVHDGPPLAFQAEIPEGGITALVGPSGSGKTSILRAIAGLLRPRHARIRLGDEVWDDARTHWRTRERPIGFVPQHYGLFPHMTAARNVETALTHLAAPDRQERARHCLALAHVDGLDARYPHELSGGQRQRVALARAIARAPRLLLLDEPFSAVDRSTRKRLYLELRRLHAQLRTTILLVTHDLDEAAQLASHLCLVRQGRLLQSGATTEVLIRPNSESAARLLDIPNVFEGRVEPAPQRGRLRLHWGPHCLLVAGTAAASAAPARRWAVLPQNVLLVRPDRPEERLVENALGARVLEVMELGAEAVVWLQPGGLPDTRLQMRLPVRVLHRYEVVVGATLRLSLRADDIVLLGDEPPPARGQR
;
A
#
# COMPACT_ATOMS: atom_id res chain seq x y z
N MET A 1 -0.37 18.55 -11.08
CA MET A 1 0.80 18.87 -10.24
C MET A 1 1.13 17.65 -9.41
N SER A 2 2.40 17.46 -9.00
CA SER A 2 2.83 16.27 -8.25
C SER A 2 3.88 16.65 -7.19
N LEU A 3 4.05 15.78 -6.18
CA LEU A 3 5.19 15.81 -5.28
C LEU A 3 6.28 14.90 -5.86
N THR A 4 7.36 15.51 -6.32
CA THR A 4 8.53 14.79 -6.87
C THR A 4 9.59 14.65 -5.80
N LEU A 5 10.10 13.44 -5.63
CA LEU A 5 11.08 13.07 -4.62
C LEU A 5 12.27 12.35 -5.26
N ASP A 6 13.48 12.79 -4.93
CA ASP A 6 14.74 12.07 -5.18
C ASP A 6 15.62 12.23 -3.94
N LEU A 7 15.74 11.15 -3.17
CA LEU A 7 16.34 11.15 -1.85
C LEU A 7 17.42 10.07 -1.74
N VAL A 8 18.64 10.47 -1.34
CA VAL A 8 19.73 9.54 -1.02
C VAL A 8 20.26 9.85 0.37
N HIS A 9 20.28 8.82 1.26
CA HIS A 9 20.78 8.95 2.63
C HIS A 9 21.50 7.68 3.05
N ASP A 10 22.55 7.82 3.85
CA ASP A 10 23.44 6.71 4.20
C ASP A 10 22.97 5.96 5.48
N GLY A 11 22.40 6.66 6.44
CA GLY A 11 21.94 6.05 7.70
C GLY A 11 20.73 6.78 8.32
N PRO A 12 19.50 6.24 8.25
CA PRO A 12 19.09 4.99 7.60
C PRO A 12 19.19 5.04 6.08
N PRO A 13 19.55 3.93 5.40
CA PRO A 13 19.81 3.94 3.97
C PRO A 13 18.54 4.25 3.17
N LEU A 14 18.61 5.26 2.30
CA LEU A 14 17.56 5.64 1.34
C LEU A 14 18.17 5.81 -0.05
N ALA A 15 17.46 5.32 -1.05
CA ALA A 15 17.64 5.62 -2.45
C ALA A 15 16.24 5.63 -3.10
N PHE A 16 15.46 6.66 -2.75
CA PHE A 16 14.04 6.73 -3.02
C PHE A 16 13.74 7.80 -4.07
N GLN A 17 13.20 7.36 -5.19
CA GLN A 17 12.70 8.24 -6.25
C GLN A 17 11.23 7.93 -6.49
N ALA A 18 10.38 8.95 -6.43
CA ALA A 18 8.95 8.80 -6.66
C ALA A 18 8.32 10.10 -7.17
N GLU A 19 7.24 9.94 -7.91
CA GLU A 19 6.30 10.99 -8.24
C GLU A 19 4.94 10.65 -7.65
N ILE A 20 4.44 11.50 -6.77
CA ILE A 20 3.20 11.31 -6.01
C ILE A 20 2.17 12.30 -6.53
N PRO A 21 0.98 11.83 -6.98
CA PRO A 21 -0.09 12.70 -7.46
C PRO A 21 -0.57 13.67 -6.38
N GLU A 22 -0.80 14.93 -6.75
CA GLU A 22 -1.37 15.94 -5.86
C GLU A 22 -2.89 15.77 -5.73
N GLY A 23 -3.44 16.18 -4.58
CA GLY A 23 -4.89 16.20 -4.33
C GLY A 23 -5.52 14.86 -3.94
N GLY A 24 -4.72 13.77 -3.88
CA GLY A 24 -5.16 12.44 -3.47
C GLY A 24 -4.54 11.97 -2.16
N ILE A 25 -4.93 10.78 -1.74
CA ILE A 25 -4.26 10.03 -0.66
C ILE A 25 -3.32 9.02 -1.31
N THR A 26 -2.03 9.13 -1.03
CA THR A 26 -1.00 8.15 -1.41
C THR A 26 -0.52 7.39 -0.19
N ALA A 27 -0.49 6.07 -0.26
CA ALA A 27 0.08 5.23 0.79
C ALA A 27 1.51 4.79 0.44
N LEU A 28 2.44 4.94 1.39
CA LEU A 28 3.75 4.29 1.39
C LEU A 28 3.64 3.01 2.23
N VAL A 29 3.70 1.85 1.59
CA VAL A 29 3.57 0.55 2.26
C VAL A 29 4.88 -0.22 2.19
N GLY A 30 5.21 -0.88 3.29
CA GLY A 30 6.39 -1.73 3.37
C GLY A 30 6.62 -2.23 4.79
N PRO A 31 7.52 -3.22 4.99
CA PRO A 31 7.80 -3.78 6.29
C PRO A 31 8.40 -2.74 7.25
N SER A 32 8.36 -3.02 8.54
CA SER A 32 9.04 -2.20 9.55
C SER A 32 10.53 -2.06 9.21
N GLY A 33 11.09 -0.85 9.38
CA GLY A 33 12.48 -0.56 9.02
C GLY A 33 12.73 -0.35 7.52
N SER A 34 11.72 -0.35 6.65
CA SER A 34 11.91 -0.11 5.20
C SER A 34 12.22 1.33 4.81
N GLY A 35 12.31 2.26 5.78
CA GLY A 35 12.68 3.66 5.53
C GLY A 35 11.51 4.64 5.37
N LYS A 36 10.25 4.21 5.50
CA LYS A 36 9.04 5.04 5.29
C LYS A 36 9.01 6.30 6.17
N THR A 37 9.21 6.15 7.48
CA THR A 37 9.30 7.28 8.42
C THR A 37 10.44 8.24 8.04
N SER A 38 11.58 7.71 7.57
CA SER A 38 12.72 8.53 7.15
C SER A 38 12.39 9.34 5.89
N ILE A 39 11.64 8.76 4.95
CA ILE A 39 11.11 9.49 3.77
C ILE A 39 10.22 10.63 4.23
N LEU A 40 9.24 10.38 5.13
CA LEU A 40 8.38 11.44 5.67
C LEU A 40 9.18 12.53 6.37
N ARG A 41 10.16 12.16 7.20
CA ARG A 41 11.01 13.12 7.91
C ARG A 41 11.87 13.95 6.95
N ALA A 42 12.36 13.37 5.86
CA ALA A 42 13.08 14.11 4.82
C ALA A 42 12.16 15.13 4.13
N ILE A 43 10.94 14.72 3.75
CA ILE A 43 9.93 15.62 3.17
C ILE A 43 9.57 16.73 4.17
N ALA A 44 9.47 16.43 5.46
CA ALA A 44 9.20 17.41 6.50
C ALA A 44 10.38 18.35 6.81
N GLY A 45 11.58 18.07 6.29
CA GLY A 45 12.81 18.82 6.64
C GLY A 45 13.34 18.50 8.05
N LEU A 46 12.93 17.36 8.62
CA LEU A 46 13.37 16.84 9.92
C LEU A 46 14.55 15.87 9.81
N LEU A 47 14.81 15.36 8.63
CA LEU A 47 15.97 14.57 8.24
C LEU A 47 16.62 15.24 7.04
N ARG A 48 17.94 15.42 7.08
CA ARG A 48 18.70 16.00 5.96
C ARG A 48 19.41 14.87 5.19
N PRO A 49 18.89 14.47 4.02
CA PRO A 49 19.55 13.48 3.16
C PRO A 49 20.89 14.02 2.63
N ARG A 50 21.79 13.10 2.21
CA ARG A 50 23.03 13.47 1.54
C ARG A 50 22.76 14.11 0.16
N HIS A 51 21.74 13.61 -0.52
CA HIS A 51 21.17 14.21 -1.73
C HIS A 51 19.65 14.28 -1.54
N ALA A 52 19.08 15.45 -1.80
CA ALA A 52 17.63 15.65 -1.80
C ALA A 52 17.25 16.53 -2.99
N ARG A 53 16.21 16.09 -3.71
CA ARG A 53 15.41 16.93 -4.58
C ARG A 53 13.96 16.73 -4.21
N ILE A 54 13.36 17.74 -3.59
CA ILE A 54 11.97 17.70 -3.13
C ILE A 54 11.25 18.88 -3.77
N ARG A 55 10.20 18.58 -4.54
CA ARG A 55 9.43 19.58 -5.26
C ARG A 55 7.94 19.30 -5.13
N LEU A 56 7.14 20.30 -4.79
CA LEU A 56 5.69 20.24 -4.77
C LEU A 56 5.12 21.19 -5.82
N GLY A 57 4.58 20.65 -6.91
CA GLY A 57 4.21 21.44 -8.07
C GLY A 57 5.41 22.21 -8.60
N ASP A 58 5.34 23.54 -8.64
CA ASP A 58 6.42 24.42 -9.12
C ASP A 58 7.40 24.84 -8.02
N GLU A 59 7.09 24.57 -6.76
CA GLU A 59 7.93 24.95 -5.62
C GLU A 59 9.01 23.93 -5.34
N VAL A 60 10.26 24.37 -5.32
CA VAL A 60 11.43 23.55 -4.91
C VAL A 60 11.66 23.77 -3.42
N TRP A 61 11.49 22.72 -2.62
CA TRP A 61 11.73 22.77 -1.17
C TRP A 61 13.15 22.36 -0.79
N ASP A 62 13.74 21.49 -1.59
CA ASP A 62 15.11 21.00 -1.37
C ASP A 62 15.78 20.63 -2.70
N ASP A 63 16.98 21.14 -2.92
CA ASP A 63 17.88 20.77 -4.00
C ASP A 63 19.33 21.17 -3.67
N ALA A 64 20.21 21.15 -4.64
CA ALA A 64 21.63 21.55 -4.46
C ALA A 64 21.80 23.02 -4.03
N ARG A 65 20.82 23.90 -4.26
CA ARG A 65 20.87 25.33 -4.01
C ARG A 65 19.87 25.81 -2.98
N THR A 66 18.75 25.12 -2.84
CA THR A 66 17.60 25.49 -2.01
C THR A 66 17.45 24.51 -0.87
N HIS A 67 17.22 25.01 0.35
CA HIS A 67 16.87 24.18 1.49
C HIS A 67 15.88 24.91 2.39
N TRP A 68 14.58 24.58 2.24
CA TRP A 68 13.55 25.12 3.12
C TRP A 68 13.57 24.40 4.46
N ARG A 69 13.59 25.19 5.52
CA ARG A 69 13.46 24.68 6.89
C ARG A 69 12.06 24.11 7.10
N THR A 70 11.87 23.21 8.04
CA THR A 70 10.58 22.60 8.38
C THR A 70 9.44 23.63 8.53
N ARG A 71 9.69 24.76 9.18
CA ARG A 71 8.71 25.83 9.38
C ARG A 71 8.26 26.56 8.11
N GLU A 72 9.07 26.50 7.06
CA GLU A 72 8.84 27.17 5.77
C GLU A 72 8.03 26.27 4.83
N ARG A 73 8.05 24.96 5.06
CA ARG A 73 7.31 23.99 4.26
C ARG A 73 5.82 24.03 4.62
N PRO A 74 4.90 24.13 3.65
CA PRO A 74 3.45 24.17 3.91
C PRO A 74 2.94 22.74 4.17
N ILE A 75 3.42 22.12 5.25
CA ILE A 75 3.10 20.75 5.65
C ILE A 75 2.38 20.69 7.00
N GLY A 76 1.53 19.67 7.15
CA GLY A 76 1.10 19.14 8.43
C GLY A 76 1.74 17.78 8.66
N PHE A 77 2.22 17.51 9.87
CA PHE A 77 2.86 16.24 10.20
C PHE A 77 2.26 15.62 11.45
N VAL A 78 1.79 14.38 11.35
CA VAL A 78 1.34 13.55 12.46
C VAL A 78 2.31 12.38 12.59
N PRO A 79 3.17 12.39 13.62
CA PRO A 79 4.11 11.29 13.88
C PRO A 79 3.39 10.08 14.51
N GLN A 80 4.00 8.91 14.48
CA GLN A 80 3.46 7.62 14.94
C GLN A 80 2.86 7.65 16.37
N HIS A 81 3.42 8.42 17.30
CA HIS A 81 2.91 8.59 18.66
C HIS A 81 2.19 9.91 18.87
N TYR A 82 1.61 10.48 17.80
CA TYR A 82 0.83 11.72 17.79
C TYR A 82 1.63 12.97 18.16
N GLY A 83 2.69 12.88 18.93
CA GLY A 83 3.57 13.98 19.34
C GLY A 83 2.83 15.11 20.07
N LEU A 84 1.76 14.81 20.81
CA LEU A 84 1.05 15.79 21.62
C LEU A 84 1.90 16.18 22.84
N PHE A 85 1.84 17.47 23.20
CA PHE A 85 2.48 17.97 24.42
C PHE A 85 1.66 17.55 25.63
N PRO A 86 2.18 16.71 26.53
CA PRO A 86 1.40 16.10 27.62
C PRO A 86 0.92 17.10 28.68
N HIS A 87 1.61 18.23 28.80
CA HIS A 87 1.31 19.31 29.74
C HIS A 87 0.37 20.39 29.17
N MET A 88 -0.13 20.20 27.94
CA MET A 88 -1.04 21.12 27.27
C MET A 88 -2.38 20.43 27.01
N THR A 89 -3.47 21.21 27.11
CA THR A 89 -4.80 20.73 26.73
C THR A 89 -4.91 20.49 25.21
N ALA A 90 -5.99 19.86 24.76
CA ALA A 90 -6.25 19.64 23.33
C ALA A 90 -6.24 20.96 22.54
N ALA A 91 -6.93 21.99 23.02
CA ALA A 91 -6.92 23.30 22.38
C ALA A 91 -5.52 23.92 22.33
N ARG A 92 -4.79 23.89 23.46
CA ARG A 92 -3.42 24.40 23.53
C ARG A 92 -2.47 23.66 22.59
N ASN A 93 -2.62 22.35 22.43
CA ASN A 93 -1.85 21.56 21.46
C ASN A 93 -2.06 22.07 20.03
N VAL A 94 -3.29 22.38 19.63
CA VAL A 94 -3.60 22.92 18.29
C VAL A 94 -3.07 24.35 18.15
N GLU A 95 -3.23 25.20 19.18
CA GLU A 95 -2.74 26.58 19.19
C GLU A 95 -1.23 26.69 18.98
N THR A 96 -0.44 25.68 19.34
CA THR A 96 1.03 25.67 19.10
C THR A 96 1.39 25.80 17.62
N ALA A 97 0.52 25.33 16.72
CA ALA A 97 0.72 25.47 15.28
C ALA A 97 0.35 26.87 14.74
N LEU A 98 -0.32 27.69 15.54
CA LEU A 98 -0.94 28.95 15.14
C LEU A 98 -0.28 30.19 15.80
N THR A 99 0.97 30.08 16.20
CA THR A 99 1.69 31.15 16.92
C THR A 99 1.86 32.45 16.14
N HIS A 100 1.64 32.40 14.83
CA HIS A 100 1.66 33.55 13.93
C HIS A 100 0.36 34.39 13.99
N LEU A 101 -0.71 33.87 14.59
CA LEU A 101 -1.99 34.55 14.76
C LEU A 101 -2.07 35.24 16.12
N ALA A 102 -2.87 36.31 16.19
CA ALA A 102 -3.28 36.96 17.46
C ALA A 102 -4.09 35.98 18.33
N ALA A 103 -4.11 36.20 19.65
CA ALA A 103 -4.71 35.25 20.58
C ALA A 103 -6.19 34.91 20.30
N PRO A 104 -7.09 35.89 20.00
CA PRO A 104 -8.48 35.56 19.69
C PRO A 104 -8.62 34.69 18.44
N ASP A 105 -7.96 35.07 17.35
CA ASP A 105 -8.03 34.35 16.06
C ASP A 105 -7.44 32.95 16.18
N ARG A 106 -6.38 32.79 16.95
CA ARG A 106 -5.73 31.52 17.24
C ARG A 106 -6.67 30.56 17.98
N GLN A 107 -7.37 31.01 18.99
CA GLN A 107 -8.35 30.25 19.76
C GLN A 107 -9.54 29.81 18.89
N GLU A 108 -10.07 30.76 18.09
CA GLU A 108 -11.16 30.47 17.17
C GLU A 108 -10.75 29.42 16.11
N ARG A 109 -9.59 29.61 15.49
CA ARG A 109 -9.04 28.67 14.50
C ARG A 109 -8.77 27.30 15.12
N ALA A 110 -8.24 27.24 16.35
CA ALA A 110 -8.01 25.98 17.06
C ALA A 110 -9.32 25.23 17.31
N ARG A 111 -10.36 25.90 17.80
CA ARG A 111 -11.71 25.32 17.99
C ARG A 111 -12.29 24.79 16.67
N HIS A 112 -12.19 25.59 15.59
CA HIS A 112 -12.62 25.17 14.27
C HIS A 112 -11.90 23.88 13.81
N CYS A 113 -10.58 23.76 14.00
CA CYS A 113 -9.82 22.56 13.63
C CYS A 113 -10.17 21.34 14.49
N LEU A 114 -10.46 21.53 15.79
CA LEU A 114 -10.95 20.47 16.68
C LEU A 114 -12.33 19.98 16.23
N ALA A 115 -13.23 20.86 15.84
CA ALA A 115 -14.54 20.51 15.30
C ALA A 115 -14.41 19.73 13.97
N LEU A 116 -13.54 20.17 13.04
CA LEU A 116 -13.24 19.44 11.79
C LEU A 116 -12.70 18.03 12.04
N ALA A 117 -11.94 17.85 13.12
CA ALA A 117 -11.42 16.54 13.53
C ALA A 117 -12.39 15.75 14.43
N HIS A 118 -13.62 16.21 14.62
CA HIS A 118 -14.65 15.57 15.47
C HIS A 118 -14.18 15.32 16.92
N VAL A 119 -13.54 16.32 17.53
CA VAL A 119 -13.12 16.36 18.94
C VAL A 119 -13.55 17.65 19.64
N ASP A 120 -14.60 18.27 19.15
CA ASP A 120 -15.31 19.38 19.81
C ASP A 120 -15.79 18.96 21.21
N GLY A 121 -15.75 19.90 22.16
CA GLY A 121 -16.08 19.65 23.56
C GLY A 121 -14.97 18.96 24.39
N LEU A 122 -13.83 18.66 23.77
CA LEU A 122 -12.65 18.08 24.46
C LEU A 122 -11.51 19.11 24.61
N ASP A 123 -11.76 20.39 24.35
CA ASP A 123 -10.80 21.48 24.27
C ASP A 123 -9.91 21.60 25.51
N ALA A 124 -10.51 21.40 26.69
CA ALA A 124 -9.83 21.52 27.99
C ALA A 124 -9.14 20.21 28.46
N ARG A 125 -9.33 19.09 27.76
CA ARG A 125 -8.75 17.81 28.15
C ARG A 125 -7.27 17.72 27.82
N TYR A 126 -6.52 17.08 28.72
CA TYR A 126 -5.11 16.75 28.52
C TYR A 126 -4.96 15.43 27.76
N PRO A 127 -3.82 15.18 27.08
CA PRO A 127 -3.60 13.95 26.32
C PRO A 127 -3.80 12.65 27.10
N HIS A 128 -3.51 12.61 28.39
CA HIS A 128 -3.71 11.44 29.25
C HIS A 128 -5.17 11.16 29.58
N GLU A 129 -6.06 12.14 29.42
CA GLU A 129 -7.51 12.01 29.62
C GLU A 129 -8.24 11.60 28.33
N LEU A 130 -7.54 11.50 27.20
CA LEU A 130 -8.08 11.21 25.89
C LEU A 130 -7.85 9.74 25.51
N SER A 131 -8.82 9.13 24.82
CA SER A 131 -8.62 7.82 24.19
C SER A 131 -7.57 7.90 23.08
N GLY A 132 -7.06 6.74 22.61
CA GLY A 132 -6.11 6.70 21.48
C GLY A 132 -6.63 7.40 20.23
N GLY A 133 -7.88 7.12 19.85
CA GLY A 133 -8.52 7.77 18.70
C GLY A 133 -8.74 9.28 18.90
N GLN A 134 -9.07 9.73 20.13
CA GLN A 134 -9.19 11.15 20.43
C GLN A 134 -7.84 11.87 20.36
N ARG A 135 -6.76 11.26 20.90
CA ARG A 135 -5.39 11.79 20.74
C ARG A 135 -4.99 11.93 19.28
N GLN A 136 -5.27 10.93 18.48
CA GLN A 136 -5.03 10.98 17.03
C GLN A 136 -5.75 12.16 16.35
N ARG A 137 -7.04 12.36 16.66
CA ARG A 137 -7.83 13.46 16.09
C ARG A 137 -7.32 14.83 16.53
N VAL A 138 -6.89 14.99 17.79
CA VAL A 138 -6.25 16.23 18.25
C VAL A 138 -4.94 16.48 17.50
N ALA A 139 -4.12 15.46 17.27
CA ALA A 139 -2.90 15.59 16.50
C ALA A 139 -3.19 15.96 15.03
N LEU A 140 -4.25 15.38 14.45
CA LEU A 140 -4.72 15.73 13.12
C LEU A 140 -5.22 17.18 13.06
N ALA A 141 -6.03 17.62 14.04
CA ALA A 141 -6.47 19.01 14.17
C ALA A 141 -5.29 19.99 14.20
N ARG A 142 -4.24 19.67 14.96
CA ARG A 142 -3.00 20.45 14.99
C ARG A 142 -2.29 20.48 13.64
N ALA A 143 -2.22 19.34 12.96
CA ALA A 143 -1.54 19.24 11.67
C ALA A 143 -2.24 20.05 10.56
N ILE A 144 -3.57 20.11 10.56
CA ILE A 144 -4.35 20.87 9.57
C ILE A 144 -4.53 22.36 9.92
N ALA A 145 -4.14 22.79 11.11
CA ALA A 145 -4.42 24.14 11.62
C ALA A 145 -3.85 25.26 10.72
N ARG A 146 -2.68 25.01 10.12
CA ARG A 146 -2.00 25.95 9.20
C ARG A 146 -2.50 25.85 7.75
N ALA A 147 -3.56 25.10 7.48
CA ALA A 147 -4.06 24.83 6.12
C ALA A 147 -2.92 24.32 5.18
N PRO A 148 -2.29 23.19 5.51
CA PRO A 148 -1.14 22.69 4.77
C PRO A 148 -1.52 22.24 3.36
N ARG A 149 -0.58 22.32 2.41
CA ARG A 149 -0.73 21.75 1.06
C ARG A 149 -0.45 20.25 1.04
N LEU A 150 0.35 19.76 1.99
CA LEU A 150 0.70 18.35 2.12
C LEU A 150 0.56 17.90 3.59
N LEU A 151 -0.19 16.84 3.81
CA LEU A 151 -0.37 16.22 5.11
C LEU A 151 0.41 14.90 5.16
N LEU A 152 1.34 14.79 6.09
CA LEU A 152 2.18 13.63 6.31
C LEU A 152 1.69 12.87 7.54
N LEU A 153 1.31 11.59 7.37
CA LEU A 153 0.76 10.75 8.43
C LEU A 153 1.67 9.51 8.60
N ASP A 154 2.31 9.38 9.74
CA ASP A 154 3.22 8.27 10.04
C ASP A 154 2.53 7.24 10.93
N GLU A 155 2.09 6.12 10.36
CA GLU A 155 1.34 5.03 11.01
C GLU A 155 0.20 5.53 11.94
N PRO A 156 -0.70 6.40 11.45
CA PRO A 156 -1.63 7.12 12.31
C PRO A 156 -2.61 6.21 13.05
N PHE A 157 -2.86 4.98 12.58
CA PHE A 157 -3.85 4.08 13.16
C PHE A 157 -3.24 2.89 13.91
N SER A 158 -1.91 2.84 14.08
CA SER A 158 -1.20 1.71 14.69
C SER A 158 -1.61 1.44 16.15
N ALA A 159 -1.95 2.50 16.91
CA ALA A 159 -2.32 2.41 18.32
C ALA A 159 -3.84 2.36 18.57
N VAL A 160 -4.65 2.07 17.52
CA VAL A 160 -6.11 2.07 17.59
C VAL A 160 -6.65 0.66 17.34
N ASP A 161 -7.66 0.27 18.12
CA ASP A 161 -8.35 -1.02 17.94
C ASP A 161 -9.06 -1.14 16.58
N ARG A 162 -9.31 -2.39 16.13
CA ARG A 162 -9.83 -2.68 14.80
C ARG A 162 -11.21 -2.06 14.52
N SER A 163 -12.07 -1.97 15.52
CA SER A 163 -13.43 -1.44 15.36
C SER A 163 -13.42 0.09 15.18
N THR A 164 -12.66 0.77 16.01
CA THR A 164 -12.44 2.23 15.96
C THR A 164 -11.68 2.63 14.69
N ARG A 165 -10.73 1.82 14.23
CA ARG A 165 -9.91 2.07 13.04
C ARG A 165 -10.76 2.27 11.78
N LYS A 166 -11.75 1.41 11.52
CA LYS A 166 -12.65 1.54 10.36
C LYS A 166 -13.42 2.87 10.36
N ARG A 167 -13.84 3.32 11.53
CA ARG A 167 -14.52 4.62 11.68
C ARG A 167 -13.56 5.78 11.37
N LEU A 168 -12.32 5.71 11.86
CA LEU A 168 -11.30 6.73 11.60
C LEU A 168 -10.91 6.81 10.11
N TYR A 169 -10.93 5.70 9.37
CA TYR A 169 -10.74 5.70 7.91
C TYR A 169 -11.81 6.54 7.21
N LEU A 170 -13.09 6.35 7.57
CA LEU A 170 -14.18 7.11 6.99
C LEU A 170 -14.06 8.61 7.33
N GLU A 171 -13.66 8.92 8.55
CA GLU A 171 -13.44 10.30 9.01
C GLU A 171 -12.28 10.96 8.25
N LEU A 172 -11.15 10.26 8.08
CA LEU A 172 -10.01 10.78 7.30
C LEU A 172 -10.40 11.03 5.83
N ARG A 173 -11.19 10.12 5.22
CA ARG A 173 -11.70 10.33 3.85
C ARG A 173 -12.62 11.54 3.75
N ARG A 174 -13.51 11.75 4.73
CA ARG A 174 -14.40 12.93 4.78
C ARG A 174 -13.59 14.22 4.93
N LEU A 175 -12.62 14.21 5.84
CA LEU A 175 -11.72 15.35 6.05
C LEU A 175 -10.92 15.67 4.78
N HIS A 176 -10.39 14.65 4.11
CA HIS A 176 -9.69 14.82 2.83
C HIS A 176 -10.60 15.44 1.76
N ALA A 177 -11.84 14.96 1.63
CA ALA A 177 -12.81 15.51 0.68
C ALA A 177 -13.14 16.99 0.93
N GLN A 178 -13.14 17.41 2.20
CA GLN A 178 -13.36 18.81 2.60
C GLN A 178 -12.14 19.70 2.35
N LEU A 179 -10.95 19.21 2.72
CA LEU A 179 -9.71 20.01 2.66
C LEU A 179 -9.05 19.99 1.27
N ARG A 180 -9.26 18.94 0.48
CA ARG A 180 -8.60 18.68 -0.82
C ARG A 180 -7.07 18.76 -0.75
N THR A 181 -6.51 18.49 0.43
CA THR A 181 -5.07 18.51 0.70
C THR A 181 -4.46 17.18 0.27
N THR A 182 -3.29 17.20 -0.36
CA THR A 182 -2.53 15.98 -0.64
C THR A 182 -2.17 15.28 0.67
N ILE A 183 -2.42 13.97 0.78
CA ILE A 183 -2.07 13.18 1.96
C ILE A 183 -1.05 12.12 1.57
N LEU A 184 0.06 12.05 2.29
CA LEU A 184 1.02 10.98 2.24
C LEU A 184 0.94 10.17 3.54
N LEU A 185 0.43 8.95 3.44
CA LEU A 185 0.16 8.04 4.54
C LEU A 185 1.21 6.94 4.57
N VAL A 186 1.90 6.77 5.68
CA VAL A 186 2.78 5.61 5.93
C VAL A 186 2.02 4.56 6.70
N THR A 187 2.06 3.33 6.22
CA THR A 187 1.48 2.16 6.89
C THR A 187 2.25 0.87 6.54
N HIS A 188 2.07 -0.16 7.32
CA HIS A 188 2.46 -1.54 6.99
C HIS A 188 1.24 -2.43 6.68
N ASP A 189 0.03 -1.88 6.77
CA ASP A 189 -1.24 -2.58 6.58
C ASP A 189 -1.76 -2.32 5.15
N LEU A 190 -1.84 -3.38 4.34
CA LEU A 190 -2.34 -3.33 2.97
C LEU A 190 -3.84 -3.03 2.90
N ASP A 191 -4.61 -3.51 3.89
CA ASP A 191 -6.05 -3.24 3.97
C ASP A 191 -6.32 -1.76 4.23
N GLU A 192 -5.48 -1.12 5.06
CA GLU A 192 -5.51 0.32 5.30
C GLU A 192 -5.23 1.09 4.00
N ALA A 193 -4.16 0.73 3.30
CA ALA A 193 -3.82 1.35 2.03
C ALA A 193 -4.93 1.17 0.98
N ALA A 194 -5.49 -0.03 0.86
CA ALA A 194 -6.58 -0.34 -0.08
C ALA A 194 -7.85 0.48 0.18
N GLN A 195 -8.16 0.74 1.47
CA GLN A 195 -9.36 1.48 1.86
C GLN A 195 -9.23 2.98 1.74
N LEU A 196 -8.02 3.52 1.92
CA LEU A 196 -7.78 4.96 2.02
C LEU A 196 -7.16 5.57 0.77
N ALA A 197 -6.17 4.91 0.19
CA ALA A 197 -5.32 5.49 -0.82
C ALA A 197 -5.80 5.22 -2.25
N SER A 198 -5.75 6.24 -3.09
CA SER A 198 -5.94 6.12 -4.54
C SER A 198 -4.65 5.73 -5.26
N HIS A 199 -3.49 6.01 -4.64
CA HIS A 199 -2.16 5.73 -5.15
C HIS A 199 -1.33 4.98 -4.11
N LEU A 200 -0.58 3.97 -4.55
CA LEU A 200 0.20 3.10 -3.67
C LEU A 200 1.67 3.08 -4.10
N CYS A 201 2.57 3.26 -3.14
CA CYS A 201 3.99 3.09 -3.29
C CYS A 201 4.47 1.95 -2.39
N LEU A 202 4.98 0.88 -2.97
CA LEU A 202 5.61 -0.22 -2.25
C LEU A 202 7.07 0.11 -1.97
N VAL A 203 7.46 0.10 -0.70
CA VAL A 203 8.80 0.50 -0.23
C VAL A 203 9.50 -0.65 0.46
N ARG A 204 10.73 -0.93 0.07
CA ARG A 204 11.59 -1.92 0.71
C ARG A 204 13.03 -1.41 0.76
N GLN A 205 13.67 -1.50 1.93
CA GLN A 205 15.06 -1.11 2.13
C GLN A 205 15.40 0.29 1.58
N GLY A 206 14.53 1.27 1.88
CA GLY A 206 14.72 2.65 1.44
C GLY A 206 14.48 2.93 -0.04
N ARG A 207 13.84 2.01 -0.77
CA ARG A 207 13.62 2.09 -2.22
C ARG A 207 12.16 1.92 -2.57
N LEU A 208 11.79 2.53 -3.68
CA LEU A 208 10.53 2.27 -4.35
C LEU A 208 10.64 0.96 -5.16
N LEU A 209 9.79 -0.02 -4.85
CA LEU A 209 9.65 -1.24 -5.64
C LEU A 209 8.64 -1.04 -6.77
N GLN A 210 7.50 -0.47 -6.45
CA GLN A 210 6.41 -0.24 -7.38
C GLN A 210 5.57 0.95 -6.94
N SER A 211 5.04 1.70 -7.90
CA SER A 211 4.13 2.82 -7.68
C SER A 211 3.05 2.82 -8.75
N GLY A 212 1.81 3.18 -8.38
CA GLY A 212 0.69 3.25 -9.30
C GLY A 212 -0.66 3.38 -8.61
N ALA A 213 -1.74 3.25 -9.37
CA ALA A 213 -3.08 3.18 -8.81
C ALA A 213 -3.18 2.02 -7.82
N THR A 214 -3.76 2.25 -6.64
CA THR A 214 -3.81 1.24 -5.56
C THR A 214 -4.42 -0.07 -6.04
N THR A 215 -5.51 -0.01 -6.78
CA THR A 215 -6.19 -1.19 -7.33
C THR A 215 -5.32 -1.99 -8.29
N GLU A 216 -4.47 -1.33 -9.06
CA GLU A 216 -3.57 -1.97 -10.01
C GLU A 216 -2.37 -2.60 -9.31
N VAL A 217 -1.72 -1.85 -8.41
CA VAL A 217 -0.52 -2.33 -7.68
C VAL A 217 -0.84 -3.56 -6.85
N LEU A 218 -2.03 -3.60 -6.19
CA LEU A 218 -2.44 -4.71 -5.34
C LEU A 218 -2.68 -6.03 -6.11
N ILE A 219 -3.04 -5.95 -7.39
CA ILE A 219 -3.37 -7.14 -8.19
C ILE A 219 -2.32 -7.48 -9.24
N ARG A 220 -1.41 -6.56 -9.58
CA ARG A 220 -0.37 -6.72 -10.61
C ARG A 220 1.00 -6.33 -10.08
N PRO A 221 1.64 -7.19 -9.27
CA PRO A 221 3.02 -6.97 -8.85
C PRO A 221 3.94 -6.94 -10.08
N ASN A 222 4.92 -6.01 -10.07
CA ASN A 222 5.88 -5.88 -11.16
C ASN A 222 7.14 -6.72 -10.96
N SER A 223 7.38 -7.23 -9.74
CA SER A 223 8.56 -8.01 -9.37
C SER A 223 8.23 -9.02 -8.28
N GLU A 224 9.13 -9.98 -8.05
CA GLU A 224 8.97 -10.95 -6.95
C GLU A 224 8.95 -10.27 -5.58
N SER A 225 9.81 -9.28 -5.38
CA SER A 225 9.82 -8.49 -4.14
C SER A 225 8.50 -7.75 -3.90
N ALA A 226 7.87 -7.23 -4.95
CA ALA A 226 6.55 -6.63 -4.85
C ALA A 226 5.48 -7.69 -4.53
N ALA A 227 5.48 -8.83 -5.21
CA ALA A 227 4.55 -9.94 -4.95
C ALA A 227 4.65 -10.45 -3.51
N ARG A 228 5.87 -10.63 -3.00
CA ARG A 228 6.11 -11.02 -1.59
C ARG A 228 5.63 -9.98 -0.59
N LEU A 229 5.82 -8.68 -0.89
CA LEU A 229 5.36 -7.60 -0.01
C LEU A 229 3.84 -7.51 0.02
N LEU A 230 3.18 -7.88 -1.08
CA LEU A 230 1.72 -7.97 -1.19
C LEU A 230 1.14 -9.28 -0.63
N ASP A 231 2.00 -10.12 -0.01
CA ASP A 231 1.61 -11.43 0.53
C ASP A 231 0.93 -12.34 -0.51
N ILE A 232 1.43 -12.31 -1.76
CA ILE A 232 0.97 -13.19 -2.84
C ILE A 232 1.77 -14.50 -2.78
N PRO A 233 1.15 -15.61 -2.35
CA PRO A 233 1.86 -16.89 -2.15
C PRO A 233 2.14 -17.61 -3.46
N ASN A 234 1.33 -17.40 -4.49
CA ASN A 234 1.44 -18.08 -5.77
C ASN A 234 2.43 -17.37 -6.68
N VAL A 235 3.71 -17.58 -6.43
CA VAL A 235 4.81 -17.12 -7.27
C VAL A 235 5.62 -18.32 -7.73
N PHE A 236 5.73 -18.50 -9.04
CA PHE A 236 6.34 -19.65 -9.66
C PHE A 236 7.34 -19.23 -10.74
N GLU A 237 8.12 -20.19 -11.21
CA GLU A 237 9.04 -20.03 -12.33
C GLU A 237 8.53 -20.80 -13.55
N GLY A 238 8.65 -20.20 -14.72
CA GLY A 238 8.26 -20.82 -15.97
C GLY A 238 9.04 -20.26 -17.15
N ARG A 239 8.98 -20.95 -18.29
CA ARG A 239 9.59 -20.50 -19.54
C ARG A 239 8.54 -19.84 -20.42
N VAL A 240 8.85 -18.67 -20.93
CA VAL A 240 7.93 -17.89 -21.76
C VAL A 240 8.38 -17.91 -23.22
N GLU A 241 7.44 -18.12 -24.14
CA GLU A 241 7.66 -18.04 -25.58
C GLU A 241 6.49 -17.30 -26.28
N PRO A 242 6.68 -16.76 -27.49
CA PRO A 242 5.63 -16.15 -28.25
C PRO A 242 4.49 -17.14 -28.56
N ALA A 243 3.24 -16.69 -28.42
CA ALA A 243 2.08 -17.44 -28.88
C ALA A 243 1.69 -16.99 -30.30
N PRO A 244 1.01 -17.86 -31.10
CA PRO A 244 0.47 -17.48 -32.42
C PRO A 244 -0.55 -16.33 -32.34
N GLN A 245 -1.23 -16.21 -31.21
CA GLN A 245 -2.25 -15.20 -30.97
C GLN A 245 -1.59 -13.86 -30.61
N ARG A 246 -1.94 -12.80 -31.31
CA ARG A 246 -1.42 -11.45 -31.04
C ARG A 246 -1.79 -11.00 -29.61
N GLY A 247 -0.80 -10.49 -28.86
CA GLY A 247 -0.99 -10.05 -27.48
C GLY A 247 -1.04 -11.18 -26.45
N ARG A 248 -0.68 -12.41 -26.84
CA ARG A 248 -0.57 -13.56 -25.95
C ARG A 248 0.83 -14.19 -26.01
N LEU A 249 1.22 -14.83 -24.91
CA LEU A 249 2.44 -15.61 -24.77
C LEU A 249 2.07 -17.01 -24.27
N ARG A 250 2.94 -17.98 -24.50
CA ARG A 250 2.88 -19.31 -23.89
C ARG A 250 3.83 -19.34 -22.71
N LEU A 251 3.32 -19.76 -21.57
CA LEU A 251 4.07 -19.95 -20.35
C LEU A 251 4.13 -21.47 -20.06
N HIS A 252 5.31 -22.04 -20.15
CA HIS A 252 5.58 -23.44 -19.81
C HIS A 252 5.90 -23.55 -18.33
N TRP A 253 5.04 -24.25 -17.59
CA TRP A 253 5.15 -24.50 -16.16
C TRP A 253 5.11 -26.01 -15.89
N GLY A 254 6.28 -26.64 -15.83
CA GLY A 254 6.38 -28.08 -15.85
C GLY A 254 5.68 -28.69 -17.07
N PRO A 255 4.73 -29.64 -16.88
CA PRO A 255 4.00 -30.24 -18.00
C PRO A 255 2.89 -29.34 -18.57
N HIS A 256 2.59 -28.19 -17.93
CA HIS A 256 1.51 -27.31 -18.33
C HIS A 256 2.00 -26.23 -19.29
N CYS A 257 1.18 -25.97 -20.34
CA CYS A 257 1.36 -24.85 -21.25
C CYS A 257 0.17 -23.88 -21.06
N LEU A 258 0.44 -22.73 -20.45
CA LEU A 258 -0.57 -21.73 -20.11
C LEU A 258 -0.51 -20.57 -21.12
N LEU A 259 -1.67 -20.06 -21.55
CA LEU A 259 -1.75 -18.80 -22.27
C LEU A 259 -1.73 -17.66 -21.26
N VAL A 260 -0.91 -16.64 -21.51
CA VAL A 260 -0.82 -15.44 -20.65
C VAL A 260 -0.89 -14.18 -21.50
N ALA A 261 -1.38 -13.11 -20.93
CA ALA A 261 -1.37 -11.80 -21.56
C ALA A 261 0.07 -11.26 -21.61
N GLY A 262 0.47 -10.72 -22.77
CA GLY A 262 1.81 -10.14 -22.89
C GLY A 262 2.19 -9.82 -24.34
N THR A 263 3.25 -9.03 -24.48
CA THR A 263 3.83 -8.66 -25.78
C THR A 263 5.12 -9.42 -26.03
N ALA A 264 5.53 -9.53 -27.30
CA ALA A 264 6.78 -10.22 -27.69
C ALA A 264 8.03 -9.67 -26.99
N ALA A 265 8.04 -8.40 -26.58
CA ALA A 265 9.13 -7.80 -25.79
C ALA A 265 9.28 -8.46 -24.41
N ALA A 266 8.22 -9.01 -23.85
CA ALA A 266 8.27 -9.76 -22.59
C ALA A 266 8.88 -11.17 -22.74
N SER A 267 9.04 -11.67 -23.97
CA SER A 267 9.55 -13.00 -24.28
C SER A 267 11.08 -13.11 -24.31
N ALA A 268 11.83 -12.02 -24.08
CA ALA A 268 13.28 -11.98 -24.28
C ALA A 268 14.09 -12.78 -23.23
N ALA A 269 13.51 -13.18 -22.10
CA ALA A 269 14.17 -14.00 -21.09
C ALA A 269 13.61 -15.44 -21.08
N PRO A 270 14.47 -16.48 -21.14
CA PRO A 270 14.04 -17.88 -21.23
C PRO A 270 13.34 -18.39 -19.96
N ALA A 271 13.71 -17.88 -18.80
CA ALA A 271 13.06 -18.20 -17.51
C ALA A 271 12.50 -16.92 -16.92
N ARG A 272 11.22 -16.95 -16.53
CA ARG A 272 10.55 -15.83 -15.87
C ARG A 272 9.78 -16.28 -14.66
N ARG A 273 9.76 -15.44 -13.65
CA ARG A 273 8.82 -15.60 -12.55
C ARG A 273 7.46 -15.04 -12.94
N TRP A 274 6.43 -15.69 -12.44
CA TRP A 274 5.05 -15.28 -12.66
C TRP A 274 4.24 -15.47 -11.39
N ALA A 275 3.16 -14.74 -11.28
CA ALA A 275 2.29 -14.78 -10.11
C ALA A 275 0.82 -14.87 -10.53
N VAL A 276 0.01 -15.45 -9.64
CA VAL A 276 -1.45 -15.44 -9.72
C VAL A 276 -2.04 -15.26 -8.31
N LEU A 277 -3.02 -14.40 -8.19
CA LEU A 277 -3.69 -14.19 -6.91
C LEU A 277 -4.51 -15.44 -6.52
N PRO A 278 -4.55 -15.84 -5.22
CA PRO A 278 -5.32 -17.00 -4.78
C PRO A 278 -6.80 -16.98 -5.15
N GLN A 279 -7.43 -15.80 -5.18
CA GLN A 279 -8.82 -15.61 -5.60
C GLN A 279 -9.05 -15.73 -7.11
N ASN A 280 -7.98 -15.66 -7.91
CA ASN A 280 -8.01 -15.82 -9.36
C ASN A 280 -7.70 -17.25 -9.81
N VAL A 281 -7.42 -18.15 -8.88
CA VAL A 281 -7.40 -19.59 -9.12
C VAL A 281 -8.86 -20.08 -9.03
N LEU A 282 -9.46 -20.38 -10.17
CA LEU A 282 -10.89 -20.66 -10.27
C LEU A 282 -11.15 -22.16 -10.26
N LEU A 283 -12.13 -22.60 -9.46
CA LEU A 283 -12.66 -23.95 -9.52
C LEU A 283 -13.56 -24.10 -10.76
N VAL A 284 -13.23 -25.03 -11.66
CA VAL A 284 -14.13 -25.40 -12.76
C VAL A 284 -15.26 -26.24 -12.17
N ARG A 285 -16.48 -25.77 -12.32
CA ARG A 285 -17.66 -26.39 -11.73
C ARG A 285 -17.96 -27.74 -12.36
N PRO A 286 -18.09 -28.82 -11.57
CA PRO A 286 -18.41 -30.15 -12.11
C PRO A 286 -19.77 -30.22 -12.82
N ASP A 287 -20.73 -29.39 -12.37
CA ASP A 287 -22.10 -29.28 -12.91
C ASP A 287 -22.18 -28.48 -14.21
N ARG A 288 -21.08 -27.84 -14.64
CA ARG A 288 -20.99 -27.05 -15.88
C ARG A 288 -19.66 -27.25 -16.59
N PRO A 289 -19.29 -28.48 -16.97
CA PRO A 289 -17.96 -28.81 -17.55
C PRO A 289 -17.70 -28.15 -18.91
N GLU A 290 -18.75 -27.72 -19.63
CA GLU A 290 -18.69 -27.20 -21.00
C GLU A 290 -18.77 -25.66 -21.09
N GLU A 291 -18.60 -24.94 -19.99
CA GLU A 291 -18.50 -23.48 -20.10
C GLU A 291 -17.35 -23.13 -21.05
N ARG A 292 -17.70 -22.55 -22.22
CA ARG A 292 -16.82 -22.19 -23.35
C ARG A 292 -15.66 -21.24 -23.03
N LEU A 293 -15.41 -20.98 -21.74
CA LEU A 293 -14.47 -19.96 -21.25
C LEU A 293 -13.45 -20.53 -20.22
N VAL A 294 -13.22 -21.84 -20.21
CA VAL A 294 -12.19 -22.44 -19.32
C VAL A 294 -10.83 -22.23 -19.98
N GLU A 295 -10.16 -21.14 -19.63
CA GLU A 295 -8.79 -20.88 -20.03
C GLU A 295 -7.82 -21.64 -19.09
N ASN A 296 -6.70 -22.12 -19.64
CA ASN A 296 -5.61 -22.74 -18.87
C ASN A 296 -6.10 -23.79 -17.87
N ALA A 297 -6.92 -24.72 -18.32
CA ALA A 297 -7.43 -25.79 -17.45
C ALA A 297 -6.32 -26.70 -16.97
N LEU A 298 -6.28 -27.01 -15.69
CA LEU A 298 -5.34 -27.95 -15.08
C LEU A 298 -5.99 -28.76 -13.97
N GLY A 299 -5.56 -30.00 -13.80
CA GLY A 299 -5.94 -30.85 -12.67
C GLY A 299 -5.04 -30.60 -11.46
N ALA A 300 -5.61 -30.57 -10.27
CA ALA A 300 -4.84 -30.43 -9.04
C ALA A 300 -5.45 -31.26 -7.90
N ARG A 301 -4.60 -31.83 -7.05
CA ARG A 301 -5.02 -32.57 -5.84
C ARG A 301 -5.07 -31.63 -4.65
N VAL A 302 -6.12 -31.71 -3.85
CA VAL A 302 -6.26 -30.97 -2.59
C VAL A 302 -5.32 -31.53 -1.54
N LEU A 303 -4.40 -30.70 -1.04
CA LEU A 303 -3.45 -31.05 0.01
C LEU A 303 -3.98 -30.68 1.41
N GLU A 304 -4.57 -29.49 1.52
CA GLU A 304 -4.99 -28.91 2.78
C GLU A 304 -6.16 -27.95 2.56
N VAL A 305 -7.06 -27.86 3.53
CA VAL A 305 -8.22 -26.95 3.53
C VAL A 305 -8.27 -26.25 4.88
N MET A 306 -8.38 -24.92 4.86
CA MET A 306 -8.54 -24.11 6.07
C MET A 306 -9.72 -23.16 5.89
N GLU A 307 -10.73 -23.28 6.73
CA GLU A 307 -11.87 -22.37 6.76
C GLU A 307 -11.55 -21.15 7.64
N LEU A 308 -11.74 -19.95 7.08
CA LEU A 308 -11.50 -18.67 7.72
C LEU A 308 -12.79 -17.82 7.72
N GLY A 309 -13.76 -18.26 8.52
CA GLY A 309 -15.07 -17.62 8.57
C GLY A 309 -15.88 -17.83 7.30
N ALA A 310 -16.10 -16.79 6.49
CA ALA A 310 -16.88 -16.89 5.25
C ALA A 310 -16.06 -17.37 4.04
N GLU A 311 -14.73 -17.40 4.15
CA GLU A 311 -13.80 -17.80 3.11
C GLU A 311 -13.04 -19.05 3.52
N ALA A 312 -12.54 -19.79 2.55
CA ALA A 312 -11.63 -20.91 2.74
C ALA A 312 -10.36 -20.72 1.88
N VAL A 313 -9.24 -21.13 2.44
CA VAL A 313 -7.97 -21.25 1.78
C VAL A 313 -7.69 -22.73 1.53
N VAL A 314 -7.40 -23.06 0.27
CA VAL A 314 -7.14 -24.43 -0.19
C VAL A 314 -5.77 -24.50 -0.80
N TRP A 315 -4.92 -25.40 -0.30
CA TRP A 315 -3.63 -25.69 -0.92
C TRP A 315 -3.77 -26.88 -1.84
N LEU A 316 -3.26 -26.72 -3.03
CA LEU A 316 -3.43 -27.62 -4.15
C LEU A 316 -2.07 -28.03 -4.69
N GLN A 317 -1.95 -29.27 -5.14
CA GLN A 317 -0.80 -29.78 -5.89
C GLN A 317 -1.21 -29.94 -7.35
N PRO A 318 -0.71 -29.11 -8.27
CA PRO A 318 -0.97 -29.27 -9.69
C PRO A 318 -0.42 -30.59 -10.22
N GLY A 319 -1.12 -31.23 -11.15
CA GLY A 319 -0.71 -32.50 -11.74
C GLY A 319 0.66 -32.38 -12.42
N GLY A 320 1.55 -33.34 -12.14
CA GLY A 320 2.92 -33.33 -12.68
C GLY A 320 3.91 -32.39 -12.02
N LEU A 321 3.51 -31.70 -10.91
CA LEU A 321 4.35 -30.78 -10.14
C LEU A 321 4.35 -31.17 -8.64
N PRO A 322 5.08 -32.25 -8.24
CA PRO A 322 4.96 -32.81 -6.90
C PRO A 322 5.42 -31.85 -5.78
N ASP A 323 6.37 -30.97 -6.05
CA ASP A 323 6.94 -30.03 -5.06
C ASP A 323 6.28 -28.65 -5.09
N THR A 324 5.21 -28.49 -5.87
CA THR A 324 4.54 -27.21 -6.04
C THR A 324 3.25 -27.13 -5.23
N ARG A 325 3.09 -26.06 -4.46
CA ARG A 325 1.86 -25.73 -3.76
C ARG A 325 1.23 -24.51 -4.40
N LEU A 326 0.01 -24.67 -4.92
CA LEU A 326 -0.83 -23.59 -5.45
C LEU A 326 -1.92 -23.28 -4.44
N GLN A 327 -2.03 -22.04 -4.02
CA GLN A 327 -3.07 -21.62 -3.10
C GLN A 327 -4.29 -21.10 -3.87
N MET A 328 -5.46 -21.57 -3.49
CA MET A 328 -6.76 -21.05 -3.96
C MET A 328 -7.55 -20.47 -2.79
N ARG A 329 -8.26 -19.36 -3.02
CA ARG A 329 -9.19 -18.79 -2.05
C ARG A 329 -10.60 -18.81 -2.63
N LEU A 330 -11.56 -19.32 -1.86
CA LEU A 330 -12.95 -19.42 -2.30
C LEU A 330 -13.91 -19.26 -1.11
N PRO A 331 -15.20 -18.90 -1.35
CA PRO A 331 -16.19 -18.86 -0.31
C PRO A 331 -16.47 -20.25 0.27
N VAL A 332 -16.64 -20.37 1.60
CA VAL A 332 -16.93 -21.63 2.30
C VAL A 332 -18.17 -22.34 1.72
N ARG A 333 -19.20 -21.61 1.30
CA ARG A 333 -20.37 -22.18 0.62
C ARG A 333 -20.04 -22.93 -0.68
N VAL A 334 -18.98 -22.50 -1.39
CA VAL A 334 -18.52 -23.15 -2.62
C VAL A 334 -17.72 -24.41 -2.27
N LEU A 335 -16.89 -24.34 -1.22
CA LEU A 335 -16.14 -25.48 -0.69
C LEU A 335 -17.09 -26.63 -0.33
N HIS A 336 -18.14 -26.37 0.45
CA HIS A 336 -19.11 -27.39 0.85
C HIS A 336 -19.98 -27.88 -0.33
N ARG A 337 -20.42 -26.97 -1.22
CA ARG A 337 -21.26 -27.35 -2.37
C ARG A 337 -20.57 -28.32 -3.32
N TYR A 338 -19.27 -28.17 -3.53
CA TYR A 338 -18.50 -28.98 -4.47
C TYR A 338 -17.59 -30.00 -3.78
N GLU A 339 -17.83 -30.24 -2.49
CA GLU A 339 -17.12 -31.26 -1.68
C GLU A 339 -15.59 -31.16 -1.82
N VAL A 340 -15.07 -29.93 -1.70
CA VAL A 340 -13.62 -29.67 -1.79
C VAL A 340 -12.96 -30.15 -0.49
N VAL A 341 -12.52 -31.41 -0.48
CA VAL A 341 -11.92 -32.09 0.68
C VAL A 341 -10.49 -32.55 0.38
N VAL A 342 -9.71 -32.74 1.43
CA VAL A 342 -8.32 -33.23 1.30
C VAL A 342 -8.29 -34.57 0.55
N GLY A 343 -7.39 -34.67 -0.43
CA GLY A 343 -7.23 -35.84 -1.32
C GLY A 343 -8.08 -35.80 -2.58
N ALA A 344 -9.12 -34.94 -2.66
CA ALA A 344 -9.92 -34.78 -3.87
C ALA A 344 -9.10 -34.22 -5.03
N THR A 345 -9.44 -34.60 -6.26
CA THR A 345 -8.87 -34.02 -7.48
C THR A 345 -9.85 -33.01 -8.06
N LEU A 346 -9.38 -31.80 -8.24
CA LEU A 346 -10.16 -30.68 -8.77
C LEU A 346 -9.67 -30.31 -10.17
N ARG A 347 -10.58 -29.81 -11.00
CA ARG A 347 -10.24 -29.11 -12.24
C ARG A 347 -10.25 -27.62 -11.98
N LEU A 348 -9.14 -26.95 -12.29
CA LEU A 348 -8.94 -25.52 -12.07
C LEU A 348 -8.84 -24.80 -13.40
N SER A 349 -9.07 -23.49 -13.38
CA SER A 349 -8.85 -22.58 -14.49
C SER A 349 -8.08 -21.36 -14.02
N LEU A 350 -7.06 -20.96 -14.79
CA LEU A 350 -6.32 -19.73 -14.62
C LEU A 350 -6.57 -18.84 -15.84
N ARG A 351 -7.23 -17.70 -15.66
CA ARG A 351 -7.45 -16.79 -16.79
C ARG A 351 -6.12 -16.20 -17.25
N ALA A 352 -5.94 -16.09 -18.55
CA ALA A 352 -4.72 -15.55 -19.13
C ALA A 352 -4.39 -14.12 -18.68
N ASP A 353 -5.42 -13.31 -18.41
CA ASP A 353 -5.29 -11.92 -17.96
C ASP A 353 -5.01 -11.80 -16.46
N ASP A 354 -5.22 -12.86 -15.68
CA ASP A 354 -4.99 -12.94 -14.24
C ASP A 354 -3.58 -13.46 -13.90
N ILE A 355 -2.87 -13.99 -14.88
CA ILE A 355 -1.48 -14.43 -14.73
C ILE A 355 -0.57 -13.22 -14.99
N VAL A 356 0.23 -12.86 -14.00
CA VAL A 356 1.14 -11.71 -14.06
C VAL A 356 2.57 -12.20 -14.25
N LEU A 357 3.19 -11.82 -15.36
CA LEU A 357 4.62 -12.03 -15.57
C LEU A 357 5.41 -10.99 -14.78
N LEU A 358 6.26 -11.45 -13.88
CA LEU A 358 7.09 -10.58 -13.04
C LEU A 358 8.33 -10.13 -13.82
N GLY A 359 8.66 -8.84 -13.67
CA GLY A 359 9.90 -8.27 -14.20
C GLY A 359 11.10 -8.55 -13.30
N ASP A 360 12.23 -8.01 -13.73
CA ASP A 360 13.46 -8.05 -12.94
C ASP A 360 13.34 -7.21 -11.67
N GLU A 361 14.09 -7.59 -10.64
CA GLU A 361 14.19 -6.79 -9.42
C GLU A 361 14.80 -5.41 -9.73
N PRO A 362 14.31 -4.34 -9.11
CA PRO A 362 14.92 -3.03 -9.27
C PRO A 362 16.41 -3.10 -8.87
N PRO A 363 17.32 -2.46 -9.65
CA PRO A 363 18.76 -2.58 -9.45
C PRO A 363 19.15 -2.17 -8.01
N PRO A 364 20.18 -2.80 -7.42
CA PRO A 364 20.68 -2.46 -6.09
C PRO A 364 21.07 -0.97 -6.01
N ALA A 365 20.87 -0.26 -4.85
CA ALA A 365 21.25 1.13 -4.68
C ALA A 365 22.73 1.29 -4.98
N ARG A 366 23.08 2.32 -5.77
CA ARG A 366 24.48 2.74 -5.92
C ARG A 366 25.00 3.13 -4.53
N GLY A 367 25.80 2.27 -3.90
CA GLY A 367 26.40 2.54 -2.60
C GLY A 367 26.55 1.37 -1.63
N GLN A 368 26.13 0.16 -1.97
CA GLN A 368 26.48 -1.06 -1.25
C GLN A 368 27.49 -1.87 -2.07
N ARG A 369 28.74 -1.41 -2.11
CA ARG A 369 29.94 -2.22 -2.35
C ARG A 369 30.94 -1.89 -1.27
#